data_fb3de2844b33e5991a31fac4a493cd26
#
_entry.id   fb3de2844b33e5991a31fac4a493cd26
#
_cell.length_a   1.000
_cell.length_b   1.000
_cell.length_c   1.000
_cell.angle_alpha   90.00
_cell.angle_beta   90.00
_cell.angle_gamma   90.00
#
_symmetry.space_group_name_H-M   'P 1'
#
loop_
_entity.id
_entity.type
_entity.pdbx_description
1 polymer ?
#
loop_
_entity_poly.entity_id
_entity_poly.type
_entity_poly.pdbx_seq_one_letter_code
_entity_poly.pdbx_strand_id
1 'polypeptide(L)'
;MEEKNVPDLNLISLECKLLEDIEAEFVIKNIDMLEENYPEEHLITIYNYFLSTAKNPDILMHLIRCADKHRDKSSLSVILDLLLDRENSVNLRAMCAKAIANFKDTNVVTPLLYCLNNKDEHYKIRLACADALGRIGDKYAVAPLINVVQDEDEKSVYLRESAAMALGMLGDFRAIDPLVSILESKKGFMDKFTFLKERVIEALGKLNLPNGRVCKALENALSDESPCIRINAIEALMEVGDDRSYDLIKKMLHDGDDEVKKNALIALYNLVGRDILDEIAAKDDEYCKFVKDETQTLIDEYENNEEDDD
;
A
#
# COMPACT_ATOMS: atom_id res chain seq x y z
N MET A 1 -46.57 -7.36 -9.69
CA MET A 1 -45.48 -7.45 -8.69
C MET A 1 -45.02 -8.88 -8.76
N GLU A 2 -43.93 -9.14 -9.48
CA GLU A 2 -43.27 -10.43 -9.52
C GLU A 2 -42.70 -10.67 -8.14
N GLU A 3 -43.11 -11.76 -7.50
CA GLU A 3 -42.43 -12.25 -6.30
C GLU A 3 -40.98 -12.48 -6.65
N LYS A 4 -40.09 -11.64 -6.09
CA LYS A 4 -38.64 -11.84 -6.16
C LYS A 4 -38.36 -13.23 -5.58
N ASN A 5 -37.93 -14.16 -6.41
CA ASN A 5 -37.55 -15.51 -6.04
C ASN A 5 -36.35 -15.43 -5.09
N VAL A 6 -36.60 -15.39 -3.78
CA VAL A 6 -35.55 -15.49 -2.76
C VAL A 6 -35.00 -16.90 -2.87
N PRO A 7 -33.69 -17.10 -3.09
CA PRO A 7 -33.13 -18.44 -3.17
C PRO A 7 -33.45 -19.23 -1.90
N ASP A 8 -33.93 -20.46 -2.05
CA ASP A 8 -34.18 -21.34 -0.91
C ASP A 8 -32.82 -21.72 -0.29
N LEU A 9 -32.48 -21.07 0.80
CA LEU A 9 -31.23 -21.30 1.54
C LEU A 9 -31.08 -22.77 2.01
N ASN A 10 -32.19 -23.50 2.15
CA ASN A 10 -32.13 -24.93 2.47
C ASN A 10 -31.71 -25.76 1.24
N LEU A 11 -32.13 -25.38 0.04
CA LEU A 11 -31.71 -26.02 -1.19
C LEU A 11 -30.21 -25.76 -1.44
N ILE A 12 -29.78 -24.50 -1.27
CA ILE A 12 -28.38 -24.10 -1.36
C ILE A 12 -27.53 -24.82 -0.31
N SER A 13 -28.03 -24.96 0.95
CA SER A 13 -27.37 -25.72 2.00
C SER A 13 -27.21 -27.20 1.66
N LEU A 14 -28.22 -27.79 1.03
CA LEU A 14 -28.19 -29.19 0.59
C LEU A 14 -27.19 -29.41 -0.54
N GLU A 15 -27.16 -28.49 -1.51
CA GLU A 15 -26.17 -28.47 -2.59
C GLU A 15 -24.76 -28.28 -2.06
N CYS A 16 -24.55 -27.42 -1.05
CA CYS A 16 -23.25 -27.23 -0.40
C CYS A 16 -22.75 -28.49 0.31
N LYS A 17 -23.62 -29.20 1.03
CA LYS A 17 -23.25 -30.48 1.68
C LYS A 17 -22.87 -31.56 0.66
N LEU A 18 -23.52 -31.57 -0.50
CA LEU A 18 -23.16 -32.44 -1.61
C LEU A 18 -21.84 -32.01 -2.30
N LEU A 19 -21.45 -30.74 -2.14
CA LEU A 19 -20.22 -30.18 -2.71
C LEU A 19 -18.99 -30.33 -1.77
N GLU A 20 -19.16 -30.74 -0.52
CA GLU A 20 -18.03 -31.03 0.39
C GLU A 20 -17.09 -32.14 -0.14
N ASP A 21 -17.60 -33.03 -1.02
CA ASP A 21 -16.86 -34.14 -1.62
C ASP A 21 -16.44 -33.89 -3.10
N ILE A 22 -16.69 -32.70 -3.66
CA ILE A 22 -16.42 -32.37 -5.06
C ILE A 22 -15.19 -31.46 -5.15
N GLU A 23 -14.47 -31.55 -6.28
CA GLU A 23 -13.30 -30.71 -6.60
C GLU A 23 -13.64 -29.22 -6.45
N ALA A 24 -12.79 -28.47 -5.71
CA ALA A 24 -12.98 -27.05 -5.44
C ALA A 24 -13.21 -26.21 -6.70
N GLU A 25 -12.58 -26.59 -7.82
CA GLU A 25 -12.72 -25.93 -9.12
C GLU A 25 -14.16 -25.94 -9.64
N PHE A 26 -14.88 -27.06 -9.44
CA PHE A 26 -16.28 -27.16 -9.86
C PHE A 26 -17.19 -26.24 -9.02
N VAL A 27 -16.94 -26.18 -7.70
CA VAL A 27 -17.69 -25.29 -6.79
C VAL A 27 -17.45 -23.84 -7.15
N ILE A 28 -16.20 -23.45 -7.37
CA ILE A 28 -15.81 -22.08 -7.74
C ILE A 28 -16.53 -21.68 -9.05
N LYS A 29 -16.51 -22.55 -10.07
CA LYS A 29 -17.21 -22.28 -11.33
C LYS A 29 -18.72 -22.08 -11.13
N ASN A 30 -19.33 -22.83 -10.24
CA ASN A 30 -20.76 -22.66 -9.95
C ASN A 30 -21.04 -21.36 -9.21
N ILE A 31 -20.14 -20.94 -8.30
CA ILE A 31 -20.22 -19.62 -7.65
C ILE A 31 -20.16 -18.51 -8.67
N ASP A 32 -19.24 -18.58 -9.64
CA ASP A 32 -19.11 -17.59 -10.71
C ASP A 32 -20.40 -17.52 -11.58
N MET A 33 -21.04 -18.65 -11.85
CA MET A 33 -22.31 -18.69 -12.58
C MET A 33 -23.47 -18.03 -11.79
N LEU A 34 -23.40 -17.97 -10.46
CA LEU A 34 -24.41 -17.27 -9.67
C LEU A 34 -24.39 -15.75 -9.95
N GLU A 35 -23.22 -15.15 -10.22
CA GLU A 35 -23.10 -13.72 -10.57
C GLU A 35 -23.91 -13.37 -11.82
N GLU A 36 -24.06 -14.30 -12.78
CA GLU A 36 -24.81 -14.10 -14.01
C GLU A 36 -26.33 -14.22 -13.82
N ASN A 37 -26.77 -14.97 -12.80
CA ASN A 37 -28.17 -15.39 -12.67
C ASN A 37 -28.93 -14.73 -11.52
N TYR A 38 -28.22 -14.10 -10.56
CA TYR A 38 -28.85 -13.53 -9.37
C TYR A 38 -28.53 -12.04 -9.19
N PRO A 39 -29.47 -11.22 -8.70
CA PRO A 39 -29.22 -9.84 -8.36
C PRO A 39 -28.26 -9.73 -7.15
N GLU A 40 -27.52 -8.63 -7.07
CA GLU A 40 -26.45 -8.40 -6.08
C GLU A 40 -26.87 -8.66 -4.62
N GLU A 41 -28.08 -8.21 -4.23
CA GLU A 41 -28.59 -8.40 -2.86
C GLU A 41 -28.69 -9.89 -2.48
N HIS A 42 -29.02 -10.75 -3.44
CA HIS A 42 -29.10 -12.20 -3.23
C HIS A 42 -27.71 -12.83 -3.22
N LEU A 43 -26.80 -12.37 -4.09
CA LEU A 43 -25.42 -12.87 -4.13
C LEU A 43 -24.72 -12.68 -2.80
N ILE A 44 -24.85 -11.50 -2.20
CA ILE A 44 -24.25 -11.20 -0.88
C ILE A 44 -24.76 -12.17 0.19
N THR A 45 -26.06 -12.45 0.21
CA THR A 45 -26.64 -13.41 1.15
C THR A 45 -26.08 -14.82 0.93
N ILE A 46 -25.96 -15.23 -0.33
CA ILE A 46 -25.40 -16.52 -0.72
C ILE A 46 -23.93 -16.61 -0.31
N TYR A 47 -23.13 -15.60 -0.63
CA TYR A 47 -21.70 -15.57 -0.29
C TYR A 47 -21.48 -15.63 1.22
N ASN A 48 -22.23 -14.87 2.02
CA ASN A 48 -22.13 -14.88 3.46
C ASN A 48 -22.50 -16.25 4.06
N TYR A 49 -23.50 -16.90 3.50
CA TYR A 49 -23.84 -18.27 3.88
C TYR A 49 -22.71 -19.24 3.60
N PHE A 50 -22.14 -19.20 2.37
CA PHE A 50 -21.02 -20.08 2.01
C PHE A 50 -19.74 -19.76 2.80
N LEU A 51 -19.42 -18.48 3.03
CA LEU A 51 -18.29 -18.08 3.88
C LEU A 51 -18.39 -18.64 5.29
N SER A 52 -19.61 -18.79 5.82
CA SER A 52 -19.84 -19.33 7.16
C SER A 52 -19.87 -20.85 7.23
N THR A 53 -20.07 -21.56 6.13
CA THR A 53 -20.29 -23.00 6.11
C THR A 53 -19.23 -23.80 5.38
N ALA A 54 -18.55 -23.21 4.37
CA ALA A 54 -17.52 -23.89 3.62
C ALA A 54 -16.26 -24.12 4.47
N LYS A 55 -15.62 -25.27 4.24
CA LYS A 55 -14.37 -25.64 4.94
C LYS A 55 -13.15 -25.65 4.03
N ASN A 56 -13.37 -25.74 2.71
CA ASN A 56 -12.29 -25.77 1.77
C ASN A 56 -11.65 -24.38 1.62
N PRO A 57 -10.32 -24.24 1.87
CA PRO A 57 -9.65 -22.95 1.83
C PRO A 57 -9.71 -22.25 0.47
N ASP A 58 -9.69 -22.99 -0.64
CA ASP A 58 -9.70 -22.41 -1.99
C ASP A 58 -11.08 -21.80 -2.31
N ILE A 59 -12.15 -22.48 -1.87
CA ILE A 59 -13.52 -21.97 -1.98
C ILE A 59 -13.66 -20.70 -1.11
N LEU A 60 -13.21 -20.75 0.14
CA LEU A 60 -13.25 -19.58 1.02
C LEU A 60 -12.47 -18.39 0.44
N MET A 61 -11.28 -18.62 -0.11
CA MET A 61 -10.49 -17.57 -0.74
C MET A 61 -11.18 -16.97 -1.98
N HIS A 62 -11.90 -17.79 -2.74
CA HIS A 62 -12.68 -17.30 -3.87
C HIS A 62 -13.89 -16.46 -3.41
N LEU A 63 -14.64 -16.93 -2.43
CA LEU A 63 -15.78 -16.22 -1.85
C LEU A 63 -15.37 -14.88 -1.21
N ILE A 64 -14.20 -14.81 -0.55
CA ILE A 64 -13.64 -13.55 -0.03
C ILE A 64 -13.41 -12.55 -1.16
N ARG A 65 -12.90 -13.00 -2.33
CA ARG A 65 -12.74 -12.13 -3.50
C ARG A 65 -14.08 -11.62 -4.02
N CYS A 66 -15.09 -12.48 -4.09
CA CYS A 66 -16.45 -12.08 -4.48
C CYS A 66 -17.03 -11.05 -3.49
N ALA A 67 -16.93 -11.29 -2.19
CA ALA A 67 -17.37 -10.36 -1.15
C ALA A 67 -16.61 -9.03 -1.18
N ASP A 68 -15.29 -9.05 -1.45
CA ASP A 68 -14.47 -7.85 -1.61
C ASP A 68 -14.87 -7.00 -2.83
N LYS A 69 -15.34 -7.64 -3.90
CA LYS A 69 -15.86 -6.95 -5.09
C LYS A 69 -17.10 -6.13 -4.78
N HIS A 70 -18.04 -6.70 -4.02
CA HIS A 70 -19.31 -6.06 -3.66
C HIS A 70 -19.19 -5.10 -2.46
N ARG A 71 -18.30 -5.36 -1.53
CA ARG A 71 -18.02 -4.55 -0.33
C ARG A 71 -19.24 -4.30 0.56
N ASP A 72 -20.16 -5.24 0.61
CA ASP A 72 -21.30 -5.14 1.52
C ASP A 72 -20.89 -5.40 2.96
N LYS A 73 -21.28 -4.51 3.87
CA LYS A 73 -20.87 -4.57 5.28
C LYS A 73 -21.34 -5.82 6.02
N SER A 74 -22.39 -6.51 5.55
CA SER A 74 -22.84 -7.75 6.14
C SER A 74 -21.82 -8.88 6.00
N SER A 75 -20.98 -8.85 4.96
CA SER A 75 -19.89 -9.83 4.78
C SER A 75 -18.72 -9.61 5.76
N LEU A 76 -18.60 -8.40 6.31
CA LEU A 76 -17.45 -8.01 7.12
C LEU A 76 -17.33 -8.85 8.40
N SER A 77 -18.43 -9.15 9.07
CA SER A 77 -18.43 -9.97 10.30
C SER A 77 -17.94 -11.39 10.04
N VAL A 78 -18.39 -12.01 8.94
CA VAL A 78 -18.01 -13.37 8.60
C VAL A 78 -16.53 -13.44 8.19
N ILE A 79 -16.05 -12.47 7.40
CA ILE A 79 -14.63 -12.39 7.01
C ILE A 79 -13.75 -12.14 8.25
N LEU A 80 -14.25 -11.36 9.23
CA LEU A 80 -13.55 -11.13 10.48
C LEU A 80 -13.45 -12.40 11.34
N ASP A 81 -14.52 -13.19 11.41
CA ASP A 81 -14.51 -14.49 12.10
C ASP A 81 -13.49 -15.43 11.47
N LEU A 82 -13.41 -15.49 10.14
CA LEU A 82 -12.40 -16.27 9.42
C LEU A 82 -10.96 -15.79 9.71
N LEU A 83 -10.74 -14.49 9.86
CA LEU A 83 -9.45 -13.93 10.25
C LEU A 83 -9.04 -14.36 11.66
N LEU A 84 -9.97 -14.34 12.59
CA LEU A 84 -9.70 -14.59 14.01
C LEU A 84 -9.61 -16.09 14.34
N ASP A 85 -10.20 -16.94 13.53
CA ASP A 85 -10.13 -18.39 13.70
C ASP A 85 -8.71 -18.91 13.39
N ARG A 86 -8.02 -19.40 14.42
CA ARG A 86 -6.63 -19.88 14.33
C ARG A 86 -6.49 -21.24 13.64
N GLU A 87 -7.58 -21.98 13.46
CA GLU A 87 -7.58 -23.24 12.69
C GLU A 87 -7.46 -22.97 11.19
N ASN A 88 -7.81 -21.77 10.74
CA ASN A 88 -7.64 -21.35 9.36
C ASN A 88 -6.17 -21.16 8.98
N SER A 89 -5.84 -21.47 7.73
CA SER A 89 -4.48 -21.32 7.21
C SER A 89 -4.00 -19.85 7.24
N VAL A 90 -2.69 -19.65 7.41
CA VAL A 90 -2.06 -18.31 7.39
C VAL A 90 -2.43 -17.52 6.15
N ASN A 91 -2.50 -18.19 4.99
CA ASN A 91 -2.80 -17.52 3.71
C ASN A 91 -4.26 -17.03 3.66
N LEU A 92 -5.20 -17.85 4.12
CA LEU A 92 -6.62 -17.47 4.19
C LEU A 92 -6.81 -16.28 5.14
N ARG A 93 -6.25 -16.36 6.34
CA ARG A 93 -6.34 -15.31 7.36
C ARG A 93 -5.70 -13.99 6.89
N ALA A 94 -4.53 -14.05 6.25
CA ALA A 94 -3.90 -12.87 5.67
C ALA A 94 -4.74 -12.25 4.54
N MET A 95 -5.42 -13.08 3.76
CA MET A 95 -6.33 -12.62 2.72
C MET A 95 -7.57 -11.94 3.31
N CYS A 96 -8.15 -12.49 4.39
CA CYS A 96 -9.24 -11.85 5.13
C CYS A 96 -8.84 -10.44 5.59
N ALA A 97 -7.66 -10.27 6.20
CA ALA A 97 -7.19 -8.95 6.64
C ALA A 97 -7.07 -7.96 5.48
N LYS A 98 -6.58 -8.40 4.31
CA LYS A 98 -6.48 -7.56 3.10
C LYS A 98 -7.85 -7.16 2.55
N ALA A 99 -8.81 -8.10 2.52
CA ALA A 99 -10.17 -7.83 2.06
C ALA A 99 -10.88 -6.85 2.99
N ILE A 100 -10.79 -7.04 4.31
CA ILE A 100 -11.38 -6.17 5.35
C ILE A 100 -10.97 -4.71 5.14
N ALA A 101 -9.75 -4.43 4.70
CA ALA A 101 -9.26 -3.08 4.45
C ALA A 101 -10.10 -2.30 3.41
N ASN A 102 -10.66 -2.99 2.42
CA ASN A 102 -11.42 -2.38 1.33
C ASN A 102 -12.80 -1.88 1.77
N PHE A 103 -13.34 -2.42 2.86
CA PHE A 103 -14.61 -1.98 3.43
C PHE A 103 -14.50 -0.62 4.13
N LYS A 104 -13.31 -0.20 4.52
CA LYS A 104 -13.03 1.08 5.21
C LYS A 104 -13.95 1.31 6.43
N ASP A 105 -14.25 0.25 7.17
CA ASP A 105 -15.07 0.30 8.38
C ASP A 105 -14.17 0.35 9.61
N THR A 106 -14.34 1.36 10.45
CA THR A 106 -13.50 1.55 11.65
C THR A 106 -13.81 0.56 12.78
N ASN A 107 -14.96 -0.12 12.75
CA ASN A 107 -15.30 -1.12 13.75
C ASN A 107 -14.35 -2.32 13.78
N VAL A 108 -13.63 -2.57 12.68
CA VAL A 108 -12.66 -3.67 12.57
C VAL A 108 -11.26 -3.32 13.07
N VAL A 109 -11.00 -2.07 13.42
CA VAL A 109 -9.67 -1.61 13.86
C VAL A 109 -9.20 -2.36 15.10
N THR A 110 -10.05 -2.52 16.10
CA THR A 110 -9.69 -3.24 17.34
C THR A 110 -9.31 -4.70 17.09
N PRO A 111 -10.08 -5.52 16.36
CA PRO A 111 -9.68 -6.88 15.99
C PRO A 111 -8.35 -6.94 15.17
N LEU A 112 -8.16 -6.03 14.23
CA LEU A 112 -6.90 -5.97 13.47
C LEU A 112 -5.70 -5.63 14.37
N LEU A 113 -5.87 -4.71 15.31
CA LEU A 113 -4.84 -4.39 16.31
C LEU A 113 -4.56 -5.58 17.24
N TYR A 114 -5.57 -6.36 17.59
CA TYR A 114 -5.36 -7.59 18.36
C TYR A 114 -4.43 -8.56 17.62
N CYS A 115 -4.65 -8.79 16.32
CA CYS A 115 -3.77 -9.63 15.50
C CYS A 115 -2.38 -9.00 15.34
N LEU A 116 -2.28 -7.69 15.08
CA LEU A 116 -1.02 -6.97 14.90
C LEU A 116 -0.12 -7.07 16.13
N ASN A 117 -0.67 -6.84 17.32
CA ASN A 117 0.08 -6.78 18.59
C ASN A 117 0.44 -8.16 19.14
N ASN A 118 -0.20 -9.21 18.67
CA ASN A 118 0.09 -10.57 19.12
C ASN A 118 1.40 -11.07 18.52
N LYS A 119 2.48 -11.08 19.30
CA LYS A 119 3.82 -11.54 18.85
C LYS A 119 3.89 -13.03 18.53
N ASP A 120 2.92 -13.84 19.01
CA ASP A 120 2.82 -15.26 18.68
C ASP A 120 2.06 -15.51 17.37
N GLU A 121 1.50 -14.46 16.77
CA GLU A 121 0.81 -14.54 15.50
C GLU A 121 1.83 -14.60 14.35
N HIS A 122 1.48 -15.30 13.27
CA HIS A 122 2.35 -15.41 12.11
C HIS A 122 2.58 -14.04 11.47
N TYR A 123 3.83 -13.69 11.16
CA TYR A 123 4.22 -12.36 10.64
C TYR A 123 3.42 -11.93 9.40
N LYS A 124 3.02 -12.85 8.51
CA LYS A 124 2.20 -12.54 7.32
C LYS A 124 0.82 -12.00 7.68
N ILE A 125 0.22 -12.50 8.75
CA ILE A 125 -1.08 -12.02 9.24
C ILE A 125 -0.90 -10.64 9.88
N ARG A 126 0.11 -10.48 10.73
CA ARG A 126 0.45 -9.19 11.35
C ARG A 126 0.74 -8.11 10.29
N LEU A 127 1.49 -8.47 9.24
CA LEU A 127 1.77 -7.59 8.10
C LEU A 127 0.47 -7.19 7.37
N ALA A 128 -0.39 -8.16 7.05
CA ALA A 128 -1.66 -7.87 6.39
C ALA A 128 -2.58 -6.97 7.25
N CYS A 129 -2.53 -7.13 8.59
CA CYS A 129 -3.25 -6.26 9.52
C CYS A 129 -2.66 -4.85 9.56
N ALA A 130 -1.33 -4.68 9.50
CA ALA A 130 -0.68 -3.37 9.44
C ALA A 130 -1.08 -2.62 8.16
N ASP A 131 -1.03 -3.28 7.00
CA ASP A 131 -1.48 -2.72 5.72
C ASP A 131 -2.96 -2.34 5.76
N ALA A 132 -3.81 -3.23 6.29
CA ALA A 132 -5.24 -2.98 6.44
C ALA A 132 -5.54 -1.76 7.30
N LEU A 133 -4.86 -1.61 8.44
CA LEU A 133 -5.01 -0.47 9.34
C LEU A 133 -4.63 0.86 8.66
N GLY A 134 -3.55 0.87 7.89
CA GLY A 134 -3.17 2.04 7.09
C GLY A 134 -4.23 2.42 6.06
N ARG A 135 -4.79 1.44 5.34
CA ARG A 135 -5.81 1.64 4.30
C ARG A 135 -7.18 2.04 4.87
N ILE A 136 -7.55 1.57 6.05
CA ILE A 136 -8.77 1.98 6.77
C ILE A 136 -8.69 3.46 7.17
N GLY A 137 -7.52 3.93 7.58
CA GLY A 137 -7.27 5.34 7.84
C GLY A 137 -7.63 5.80 9.27
N ASP A 138 -7.93 4.89 10.21
CA ASP A 138 -8.25 5.25 11.58
C ASP A 138 -6.99 5.57 12.39
N LYS A 139 -6.90 6.80 12.90
CA LYS A 139 -5.75 7.29 13.67
C LYS A 139 -5.53 6.59 15.01
N TYR A 140 -6.47 5.75 15.45
CA TYR A 140 -6.28 4.89 16.62
C TYR A 140 -5.16 3.86 16.41
N ALA A 141 -4.88 3.50 15.16
CA ALA A 141 -3.81 2.59 14.78
C ALA A 141 -2.39 3.21 14.86
N VAL A 142 -2.25 4.54 14.93
CA VAL A 142 -0.95 5.24 14.84
C VAL A 142 0.02 4.76 15.92
N ALA A 143 -0.35 4.80 17.21
CA ALA A 143 0.55 4.42 18.29
C ALA A 143 0.95 2.92 18.23
N PRO A 144 0.07 1.96 18.01
CA PRO A 144 0.46 0.56 17.78
C PRO A 144 1.42 0.35 16.60
N LEU A 145 1.20 1.04 15.49
CA LEU A 145 2.08 0.95 14.31
C LEU A 145 3.47 1.56 14.60
N ILE A 146 3.54 2.68 15.33
CA ILE A 146 4.82 3.24 15.79
C ILE A 146 5.59 2.21 16.63
N ASN A 147 4.92 1.52 17.54
CA ASN A 147 5.56 0.49 18.37
C ASN A 147 6.15 -0.63 17.49
N VAL A 148 5.45 -1.05 16.44
CA VAL A 148 5.95 -2.08 15.51
C VAL A 148 7.18 -1.59 14.74
N VAL A 149 7.14 -0.38 14.22
CA VAL A 149 8.26 0.20 13.44
C VAL A 149 9.52 0.35 14.29
N GLN A 150 9.37 0.75 15.55
CA GLN A 150 10.47 0.98 16.49
C GLN A 150 10.94 -0.29 17.22
N ASP A 151 10.22 -1.41 17.11
CA ASP A 151 10.58 -2.66 17.78
C ASP A 151 11.86 -3.26 17.14
N GLU A 152 12.99 -3.07 17.79
CA GLU A 152 14.29 -3.61 17.35
C GLU A 152 14.35 -5.15 17.44
N ASP A 153 13.50 -5.76 18.29
CA ASP A 153 13.39 -7.21 18.46
C ASP A 153 12.45 -7.86 17.43
N GLU A 154 11.77 -7.07 16.61
CA GLU A 154 10.90 -7.59 15.55
C GLU A 154 11.74 -8.29 14.47
N LYS A 155 11.51 -9.59 14.32
CA LYS A 155 12.26 -10.45 13.39
C LYS A 155 11.90 -10.21 11.92
N SER A 156 10.70 -9.72 11.67
CA SER A 156 10.20 -9.46 10.32
C SER A 156 10.47 -8.02 9.91
N VAL A 157 11.46 -7.82 9.06
CA VAL A 157 11.71 -6.52 8.44
C VAL A 157 10.49 -6.08 7.63
N TYR A 158 9.85 -6.99 6.90
CA TYR A 158 8.64 -6.72 6.11
C TYR A 158 7.47 -6.19 6.95
N LEU A 159 7.33 -6.64 8.21
CA LEU A 159 6.30 -6.11 9.10
C LEU A 159 6.60 -4.66 9.50
N ARG A 160 7.85 -4.33 9.78
CA ARG A 160 8.28 -2.96 10.10
C ARG A 160 8.10 -2.03 8.89
N GLU A 161 8.42 -2.50 7.68
CA GLU A 161 8.20 -1.79 6.42
C GLU A 161 6.71 -1.50 6.18
N SER A 162 5.85 -2.52 6.35
CA SER A 162 4.40 -2.36 6.22
C SER A 162 3.83 -1.38 7.25
N ALA A 163 4.32 -1.42 8.50
CA ALA A 163 3.91 -0.48 9.54
C ALA A 163 4.36 0.96 9.22
N ALA A 164 5.56 1.17 8.68
CA ALA A 164 6.01 2.48 8.22
C ALA A 164 5.12 3.03 7.11
N MET A 165 4.81 2.21 6.10
CA MET A 165 3.89 2.57 5.02
C MET A 165 2.48 2.91 5.52
N ALA A 166 1.97 2.11 6.46
CA ALA A 166 0.67 2.36 7.09
C ALA A 166 0.64 3.71 7.83
N LEU A 167 1.73 4.08 8.52
CA LEU A 167 1.88 5.39 9.15
C LEU A 167 1.86 6.53 8.14
N GLY A 168 2.51 6.36 6.98
CA GLY A 168 2.44 7.32 5.87
C GLY A 168 1.01 7.51 5.38
N MET A 169 0.28 6.41 5.12
CA MET A 169 -1.13 6.45 4.70
C MET A 169 -2.06 7.10 5.73
N LEU A 170 -1.79 6.93 7.03
CA LEU A 170 -2.58 7.54 8.11
C LEU A 170 -2.42 9.07 8.18
N GLY A 171 -1.33 9.63 7.67
CA GLY A 171 -1.13 11.07 7.61
C GLY A 171 -1.14 11.75 9.00
N ASP A 172 -0.60 11.11 10.04
CA ASP A 172 -0.63 11.65 11.41
C ASP A 172 0.75 12.15 11.84
N PHE A 173 0.82 13.41 12.32
CA PHE A 173 2.06 14.05 12.72
C PHE A 173 2.85 13.31 13.82
N ARG A 174 2.18 12.48 14.63
CA ARG A 174 2.82 11.67 15.68
C ARG A 174 3.81 10.67 15.12
N ALA A 175 3.68 10.31 13.82
CA ALA A 175 4.60 9.39 13.14
C ALA A 175 5.92 10.05 12.74
N ILE A 176 6.02 11.39 12.66
CA ILE A 176 7.19 12.10 12.14
C ILE A 176 8.44 11.74 12.94
N ASP A 177 8.44 12.00 14.24
CA ASP A 177 9.62 11.78 15.08
C ASP A 177 10.09 10.33 15.11
N PRO A 178 9.20 9.33 15.27
CA PRO A 178 9.54 7.92 15.15
C PRO A 178 10.19 7.55 13.82
N LEU A 179 9.63 8.00 12.71
CA LEU A 179 10.14 7.68 11.37
C LEU A 179 11.48 8.36 11.11
N VAL A 180 11.61 9.65 11.43
CA VAL A 180 12.88 10.39 11.29
C VAL A 180 13.99 9.74 12.13
N SER A 181 13.69 9.29 13.35
CA SER A 181 14.69 8.64 14.20
C SER A 181 15.27 7.36 13.62
N ILE A 182 14.50 6.65 12.78
CA ILE A 182 14.97 5.46 12.06
C ILE A 182 15.99 5.85 10.98
N LEU A 183 15.74 6.93 10.22
CA LEU A 183 16.69 7.44 9.22
C LEU A 183 17.98 7.94 9.84
N GLU A 184 17.89 8.60 11.00
CA GLU A 184 19.02 9.17 11.73
C GLU A 184 19.85 8.11 12.49
N SER A 185 19.30 6.89 12.68
CA SER A 185 19.98 5.85 13.43
C SER A 185 21.21 5.35 12.68
N LYS A 186 22.41 5.59 13.25
CA LYS A 186 23.71 5.11 12.74
C LYS A 186 24.01 3.67 13.12
N LYS A 187 23.07 2.93 13.68
CA LYS A 187 23.28 1.52 14.10
C LYS A 187 23.42 0.66 12.85
N GLY A 188 24.67 0.29 12.58
CA GLY A 188 25.09 -0.46 11.45
C GLY A 188 24.62 -1.92 11.52
N PHE A 189 23.73 -2.25 10.62
CA PHE A 189 23.64 -3.53 9.92
C PHE A 189 23.13 -3.19 8.52
N MET A 190 24.06 -2.73 7.68
CA MET A 190 23.82 -1.91 6.50
C MET A 190 22.91 -2.56 5.44
N ASP A 191 22.95 -3.86 5.23
CA ASP A 191 22.27 -4.46 4.10
C ASP A 191 20.79 -4.84 4.35
N LYS A 192 20.41 -5.12 5.60
CA LYS A 192 19.02 -5.53 5.93
C LYS A 192 18.07 -4.35 6.20
N PHE A 193 18.61 -3.16 6.45
CA PHE A 193 17.83 -1.97 6.79
C PHE A 193 17.67 -0.98 5.64
N THR A 194 18.31 -1.20 4.49
CA THR A 194 18.15 -0.31 3.32
C THR A 194 16.70 -0.24 2.88
N PHE A 195 16.02 -1.36 2.74
CA PHE A 195 14.60 -1.41 2.39
C PHE A 195 13.70 -0.73 3.42
N LEU A 196 14.00 -0.87 4.72
CA LEU A 196 13.23 -0.15 5.74
C LEU A 196 13.44 1.37 5.63
N LYS A 197 14.66 1.85 5.35
CA LYS A 197 14.91 3.27 5.12
C LYS A 197 14.13 3.79 3.92
N GLU A 198 14.13 3.05 2.81
CA GLU A 198 13.34 3.37 1.62
C GLU A 198 11.86 3.53 1.96
N ARG A 199 11.28 2.57 2.68
CA ARG A 199 9.87 2.63 3.10
C ARG A 199 9.59 3.78 4.08
N VAL A 200 10.54 4.11 4.95
CA VAL A 200 10.41 5.24 5.88
C VAL A 200 10.46 6.57 5.13
N ILE A 201 11.33 6.72 4.12
CA ILE A 201 11.39 7.91 3.27
C ILE A 201 10.09 8.09 2.50
N GLU A 202 9.60 7.02 1.86
CA GLU A 202 8.30 7.02 1.17
C GLU A 202 7.15 7.37 2.13
N ALA A 203 7.15 6.82 3.34
CA ALA A 203 6.15 7.14 4.35
C ALA A 203 6.19 8.61 4.78
N LEU A 204 7.37 9.20 4.91
CA LEU A 204 7.54 10.62 5.23
C LEU A 204 7.02 11.52 4.09
N GLY A 205 7.21 11.16 2.83
CA GLY A 205 6.60 11.84 1.68
C GLY A 205 5.08 11.77 1.75
N LYS A 206 4.52 10.56 1.90
CA LYS A 206 3.07 10.32 1.99
C LYS A 206 2.37 10.98 3.18
N LEU A 207 3.07 11.23 4.28
CA LEU A 207 2.53 12.04 5.37
C LEU A 207 2.08 13.41 4.88
N ASN A 208 2.73 13.94 3.84
CA ASN A 208 2.45 15.23 3.22
C ASN A 208 2.26 16.35 4.25
N LEU A 209 3.12 16.37 5.27
CA LEU A 209 3.12 17.35 6.33
C LEU A 209 4.39 18.19 6.21
N PRO A 210 4.30 19.44 5.74
CA PRO A 210 5.44 20.34 5.70
C PRO A 210 5.96 20.58 7.11
N ASN A 211 7.06 19.92 7.43
CA ASN A 211 7.71 19.98 8.74
C ASN A 211 9.22 20.10 8.54
N GLY A 212 9.83 21.11 9.15
CA GLY A 212 11.26 21.37 9.00
C GLY A 212 12.16 20.19 9.38
N ARG A 213 11.71 19.30 10.27
CA ARG A 213 12.44 18.08 10.64
C ARG A 213 12.35 17.03 9.54
N VAL A 214 11.18 16.86 8.91
CA VAL A 214 11.02 15.97 7.75
C VAL A 214 11.91 16.45 6.61
N CYS A 215 11.80 17.73 6.22
CA CYS A 215 12.63 18.30 5.15
C CYS A 215 14.12 18.12 5.41
N LYS A 216 14.56 18.32 6.66
CA LYS A 216 15.98 18.13 7.03
C LYS A 216 16.41 16.66 6.97
N ALA A 217 15.56 15.73 7.35
CA ALA A 217 15.85 14.29 7.24
C ALA A 217 15.93 13.85 5.78
N LEU A 218 15.03 14.33 4.92
CA LEU A 218 15.04 14.06 3.48
C LEU A 218 16.24 14.72 2.79
N GLU A 219 16.59 15.96 3.16
CA GLU A 219 17.82 16.62 2.68
C GLU A 219 19.07 15.78 3.00
N ASN A 220 19.16 15.23 4.21
CA ASN A 220 20.26 14.35 4.59
C ASN A 220 20.26 13.05 3.75
N ALA A 221 19.08 12.49 3.44
CA ALA A 221 18.93 11.28 2.62
C ALA A 221 19.38 11.49 1.16
N LEU A 222 19.35 12.73 0.63
CA LEU A 222 19.91 13.05 -0.68
C LEU A 222 21.44 12.84 -0.76
N SER A 223 22.12 12.68 0.37
CA SER A 223 23.56 12.41 0.45
C SER A 223 23.88 10.97 0.86
N ASP A 224 22.88 10.06 0.84
CA ASP A 224 23.11 8.64 1.16
C ASP A 224 23.98 7.97 0.09
N GLU A 225 24.76 6.95 0.49
CA GLU A 225 25.63 6.20 -0.42
C GLU A 225 24.80 5.44 -1.49
N SER A 226 23.59 5.01 -1.15
CA SER A 226 22.68 4.27 -2.05
C SER A 226 21.97 5.23 -3.02
N PRO A 227 22.11 5.05 -4.36
CA PRO A 227 21.33 5.79 -5.34
C PRO A 227 19.82 5.63 -5.12
N CYS A 228 19.32 4.43 -4.74
CA CYS A 228 17.91 4.18 -4.47
C CYS A 228 17.38 5.06 -3.33
N ILE A 229 18.16 5.23 -2.24
CA ILE A 229 17.79 6.12 -1.14
C ILE A 229 17.70 7.57 -1.61
N ARG A 230 18.66 8.03 -2.45
CA ARG A 230 18.63 9.39 -2.98
C ARG A 230 17.43 9.63 -3.90
N ILE A 231 17.09 8.65 -4.74
CA ILE A 231 15.89 8.71 -5.61
C ILE A 231 14.62 8.80 -4.76
N ASN A 232 14.44 7.91 -3.77
CA ASN A 232 13.28 7.96 -2.90
C ASN A 232 13.18 9.28 -2.11
N ALA A 233 14.33 9.89 -1.76
CA ALA A 233 14.35 11.20 -1.11
C ALA A 233 13.90 12.33 -2.05
N ILE A 234 14.25 12.26 -3.35
CA ILE A 234 13.76 13.19 -4.38
C ILE A 234 12.24 13.10 -4.50
N GLU A 235 11.70 11.89 -4.62
CA GLU A 235 10.26 11.65 -4.71
C GLU A 235 9.52 12.14 -3.47
N ALA A 236 10.03 11.83 -2.27
CA ALA A 236 9.45 12.28 -1.02
C ALA A 236 9.47 13.81 -0.87
N LEU A 237 10.55 14.48 -1.28
CA LEU A 237 10.64 15.94 -1.27
C LEU A 237 9.65 16.58 -2.25
N MET A 238 9.40 15.95 -3.39
CA MET A 238 8.38 16.39 -4.35
C MET A 238 6.98 16.27 -3.72
N GLU A 239 6.66 15.15 -3.04
CA GLU A 239 5.37 14.94 -2.38
C GLU A 239 5.13 15.92 -1.21
N VAL A 240 6.17 16.20 -0.40
CA VAL A 240 6.07 17.16 0.72
C VAL A 240 5.83 18.60 0.23
N GLY A 241 6.35 18.97 -0.95
CA GLY A 241 6.09 20.24 -1.60
C GLY A 241 6.53 21.49 -0.80
N ASP A 242 7.58 21.40 0.03
CA ASP A 242 8.18 22.56 0.73
C ASP A 242 8.90 23.46 -0.28
N ASP A 243 8.85 24.78 -0.08
CA ASP A 243 9.49 25.76 -0.97
C ASP A 243 10.98 25.48 -1.25
N ARG A 244 11.67 24.80 -0.32
CA ARG A 244 13.09 24.41 -0.47
C ARG A 244 13.28 23.13 -1.27
N SER A 245 12.23 22.35 -1.49
CA SER A 245 12.31 21.05 -2.19
C SER A 245 12.84 21.25 -3.61
N TYR A 246 12.38 22.29 -4.31
CA TYR A 246 12.86 22.61 -5.67
C TYR A 246 14.38 22.77 -5.73
N ASP A 247 14.96 23.61 -4.86
CA ASP A 247 16.40 23.87 -4.85
C ASP A 247 17.22 22.64 -4.45
N LEU A 248 16.68 21.81 -3.56
CA LEU A 248 17.32 20.56 -3.12
C LEU A 248 17.33 19.54 -4.27
N ILE A 249 16.20 19.33 -4.93
CA ILE A 249 16.08 18.42 -6.08
C ILE A 249 16.95 18.91 -7.24
N LYS A 250 16.99 20.21 -7.50
CA LYS A 250 17.80 20.79 -8.58
C LYS A 250 19.30 20.50 -8.43
N LYS A 251 19.82 20.47 -7.20
CA LYS A 251 21.21 20.08 -6.93
C LYS A 251 21.50 18.64 -7.35
N MET A 252 20.50 17.77 -7.36
CA MET A 252 20.64 16.37 -7.72
C MET A 252 20.82 16.14 -9.24
N LEU A 253 20.62 17.17 -10.07
CA LEU A 253 21.02 17.15 -11.49
C LEU A 253 22.54 17.03 -11.68
N HIS A 254 23.32 17.28 -10.62
CA HIS A 254 24.78 17.12 -10.60
C HIS A 254 25.23 15.86 -9.84
N ASP A 255 24.32 14.94 -9.53
CA ASP A 255 24.68 13.68 -8.86
C ASP A 255 25.68 12.86 -9.68
N GLY A 256 26.41 11.97 -9.01
CA GLY A 256 27.33 11.04 -9.67
C GLY A 256 26.64 9.93 -10.46
N ASP A 257 25.40 9.61 -10.12
CA ASP A 257 24.60 8.53 -10.70
C ASP A 257 23.59 9.05 -11.72
N ASP A 258 23.52 8.44 -12.89
CA ASP A 258 22.67 8.89 -13.99
C ASP A 258 21.18 8.69 -13.70
N GLU A 259 20.80 7.62 -12.99
CA GLU A 259 19.39 7.40 -12.60
C GLU A 259 18.92 8.44 -11.59
N VAL A 260 19.78 8.87 -10.66
CA VAL A 260 19.45 9.95 -9.72
C VAL A 260 19.23 11.27 -10.48
N LYS A 261 20.11 11.60 -11.44
CA LYS A 261 19.95 12.80 -12.29
C LYS A 261 18.65 12.77 -13.08
N LYS A 262 18.32 11.62 -13.67
CA LYS A 262 17.08 11.43 -14.43
C LYS A 262 15.84 11.62 -13.55
N ASN A 263 15.79 10.98 -12.37
CA ASN A 263 14.68 11.15 -11.44
C ASN A 263 14.56 12.59 -10.93
N ALA A 264 15.68 13.28 -10.69
CA ALA A 264 15.68 14.70 -10.34
C ALA A 264 15.09 15.58 -11.45
N LEU A 265 15.44 15.32 -12.71
CA LEU A 265 14.91 16.05 -13.87
C LEU A 265 13.39 15.83 -14.00
N ILE A 266 12.93 14.58 -13.91
CA ILE A 266 11.51 14.22 -13.97
C ILE A 266 10.73 14.87 -12.80
N ALA A 267 11.28 14.84 -11.58
CA ALA A 267 10.66 15.47 -10.42
C ALA A 267 10.54 17.00 -10.60
N LEU A 268 11.56 17.66 -11.10
CA LEU A 268 11.51 19.10 -11.40
C LEU A 268 10.52 19.43 -12.51
N TYR A 269 10.47 18.62 -13.56
CA TYR A 269 9.48 18.76 -14.62
C TYR A 269 8.04 18.63 -14.09
N ASN A 270 7.79 17.66 -13.18
CA ASN A 270 6.49 17.51 -12.53
C ASN A 270 6.13 18.69 -11.62
N LEU A 271 7.11 19.37 -11.02
CA LEU A 271 6.88 20.51 -10.13
C LEU A 271 6.61 21.83 -10.87
N VAL A 272 7.36 22.12 -11.94
CA VAL A 272 7.34 23.43 -12.61
C VAL A 272 7.07 23.36 -14.11
N GLY A 273 6.83 22.16 -14.67
CA GLY A 273 6.54 22.00 -16.09
C GLY A 273 7.74 22.25 -17.00
N ARG A 274 7.46 22.76 -18.20
CA ARG A 274 8.46 23.00 -19.26
C ARG A 274 9.55 24.01 -18.88
N ASP A 275 9.28 24.91 -17.96
CA ASP A 275 10.19 26.00 -17.58
C ASP A 275 11.59 25.50 -17.20
N ILE A 276 11.67 24.35 -16.50
CA ILE A 276 12.94 23.74 -16.12
C ILE A 276 13.71 23.19 -17.33
N LEU A 277 13.01 22.62 -18.31
CA LEU A 277 13.64 22.09 -19.53
C LEU A 277 14.25 23.22 -20.33
N ASP A 278 13.53 24.33 -20.49
CA ASP A 278 14.00 25.54 -21.19
C ASP A 278 15.19 26.19 -20.45
N GLU A 279 15.16 26.20 -19.10
CA GLU A 279 16.27 26.67 -18.28
C GLU A 279 17.53 25.83 -18.49
N ILE A 280 17.42 24.49 -18.48
CA ILE A 280 18.57 23.59 -18.69
C ILE A 280 19.10 23.71 -20.10
N ALA A 281 18.23 23.77 -21.10
CA ALA A 281 18.62 23.93 -22.51
C ALA A 281 19.37 25.27 -22.76
N ALA A 282 18.99 26.34 -22.06
CA ALA A 282 19.65 27.65 -22.16
C ALA A 282 21.05 27.73 -21.52
N LYS A 283 21.38 26.79 -20.60
CA LYS A 283 22.60 26.77 -19.77
C LYS A 283 23.54 25.63 -20.18
N ASP A 284 24.00 25.63 -21.42
CA ASP A 284 24.74 24.51 -22.06
C ASP A 284 26.03 24.11 -21.31
N ASP A 285 26.68 25.00 -20.61
CA ASP A 285 27.94 24.74 -19.89
C ASP A 285 27.77 24.29 -18.45
N GLU A 286 26.54 24.36 -17.86
CA GLU A 286 26.29 24.06 -16.45
C GLU A 286 25.99 22.60 -16.24
N TYR A 287 25.35 21.90 -17.19
CA TYR A 287 24.88 20.54 -17.05
C TYR A 287 25.68 19.54 -17.88
N CYS A 288 25.81 18.31 -17.36
CA CYS A 288 26.51 17.25 -18.08
C CYS A 288 25.73 16.80 -19.31
N LYS A 289 26.42 16.11 -20.24
CA LYS A 289 25.82 15.63 -21.49
C LYS A 289 24.58 14.80 -21.25
N PHE A 290 24.58 13.89 -20.23
CA PHE A 290 23.46 13.03 -19.90
C PHE A 290 22.19 13.82 -19.57
N VAL A 291 22.29 14.85 -18.71
CA VAL A 291 21.14 15.69 -18.33
C VAL A 291 20.58 16.43 -19.55
N LYS A 292 21.46 16.92 -20.44
CA LYS A 292 21.04 17.60 -21.68
C LYS A 292 20.33 16.65 -22.64
N ASP A 293 20.86 15.44 -22.84
CA ASP A 293 20.25 14.44 -23.71
C ASP A 293 18.87 14.03 -23.19
N GLU A 294 18.70 13.79 -21.88
CA GLU A 294 17.41 13.50 -21.25
C GLU A 294 16.45 14.70 -21.33
N THR A 295 16.95 15.93 -21.15
CA THR A 295 16.15 17.15 -21.30
C THR A 295 15.61 17.27 -22.72
N GLN A 296 16.43 17.02 -23.75
CA GLN A 296 15.97 17.05 -25.13
C GLN A 296 14.91 15.98 -25.41
N THR A 297 15.08 14.77 -24.84
CA THR A 297 14.10 13.70 -24.98
C THR A 297 12.73 14.12 -24.43
N LEU A 298 12.69 14.76 -23.25
CA LEU A 298 11.45 15.25 -22.65
C LEU A 298 10.82 16.41 -23.45
N ILE A 299 11.63 17.27 -24.06
CA ILE A 299 11.14 18.34 -24.95
C ILE A 299 10.49 17.73 -26.20
N ASP A 300 11.14 16.75 -26.82
CA ASP A 300 10.65 16.09 -28.02
C ASP A 300 9.34 15.32 -27.72
N GLU A 301 9.22 14.65 -26.57
CA GLU A 301 8.00 13.99 -26.11
C GLU A 301 6.86 15.00 -25.87
N TYR A 302 7.16 16.15 -25.29
CA TYR A 302 6.18 17.22 -25.05
C TYR A 302 5.62 17.77 -26.37
N GLU A 303 6.49 18.08 -27.34
CA GLU A 303 6.11 18.63 -28.66
C GLU A 303 5.28 17.63 -29.47
N ASN A 304 5.61 16.32 -29.42
CA ASN A 304 4.84 15.31 -30.12
C ASN A 304 3.42 15.13 -29.52
N ASN A 305 3.25 15.28 -28.20
CA ASN A 305 1.93 15.16 -27.55
C ASN A 305 1.02 16.38 -27.86
N GLU A 306 1.58 17.57 -28.09
CA GLU A 306 0.79 18.75 -28.51
C GLU A 306 0.31 18.63 -29.97
N GLU A 307 1.06 17.93 -30.85
CA GLU A 307 0.65 17.69 -32.25
C GLU A 307 -0.47 16.64 -32.39
N ASP A 308 -0.60 15.71 -31.43
CA ASP A 308 -1.65 14.67 -31.44
C ASP A 308 -3.00 15.16 -30.86
N ASP A 309 -3.03 16.30 -30.15
CA ASP A 309 -4.26 16.89 -29.55
C ASP A 309 -4.91 18.00 -30.43
N ASP A 310 -4.28 18.41 -31.55
CA ASP A 310 -4.80 19.35 -32.54
C ASP A 310 -5.39 18.63 -33.76
#